data_e39151bdf2bc3eecc20d51ad861281cd
#
_entry.id   e39151bdf2bc3eecc20d51ad861281cd
#
_cell.length_a   1.000
_cell.length_b   1.000
_cell.length_c   1.000
_cell.angle_alpha   90.00
_cell.angle_beta   90.00
_cell.angle_gamma   90.00
#
_symmetry.space_group_name_H-M   'P 1'
#
loop_
_entity.id
_entity.type
_entity.pdbx_description
1 polymer ?
#
loop_
_entity_poly.entity_id
_entity_poly.type
_entity_poly.pdbx_seq_one_letter_code
_entity_poly.pdbx_strand_id
1 'polypeptide(L)'
;MRRRPTRAITVATVALGVGGCLPAPVTQEARAIADLYAILMGLAAIVAVIVLGLATFMILRYRRRGDDTLPPQDHGNLRFEAVWTVIPIITIVVLLVLTVTTLQRVDAVVDGGSAQVKVDVQAFRWGWRFAYPDQGILVEGVTPDGPELVVPVGEAVQVTLTGNDVVHSFFVPQFLFKRDAIPGRRNVFGFTVDTAGTYRGQCAEFCGVGHSKMPFTVRAVPRAEFDAWLAAAPRGSQAP
;
A
#
# COMPACT_ATOMS: atom_id res chain seq x y z
N MET A 1 15.10 -26.89 55.20
CA MET A 1 15.36 -25.78 54.27
C MET A 1 15.18 -26.28 52.81
N ARG A 2 14.02 -26.09 52.20
CA ARG A 2 13.78 -26.42 50.77
C ARG A 2 13.93 -25.15 49.95
N ARG A 3 14.98 -25.07 49.14
CA ARG A 3 15.18 -24.00 48.17
C ARG A 3 14.11 -24.13 47.06
N ARG A 4 13.24 -23.12 46.89
CA ARG A 4 12.37 -23.04 45.74
C ARG A 4 13.21 -22.69 44.51
N PRO A 5 13.01 -23.39 43.37
CA PRO A 5 13.70 -23.01 42.15
C PRO A 5 13.12 -21.68 41.63
N THR A 6 13.98 -20.68 41.48
CA THR A 6 13.69 -19.45 40.72
C THR A 6 13.46 -19.85 39.27
N ARG A 7 12.21 -19.85 38.84
CA ARG A 7 11.88 -19.94 37.39
C ARG A 7 12.38 -18.66 36.75
N ALA A 8 13.47 -18.76 36.01
CA ALA A 8 13.88 -17.72 35.08
C ALA A 8 12.79 -17.62 34.02
N ILE A 9 12.07 -16.50 34.00
CA ILE A 9 11.17 -16.13 32.92
C ILE A 9 12.09 -15.72 31.78
N THR A 10 12.31 -16.63 30.82
CA THR A 10 12.94 -16.31 29.55
C THR A 10 11.96 -15.39 28.80
N VAL A 11 12.26 -14.12 28.81
CA VAL A 11 11.57 -13.14 27.93
C VAL A 11 12.05 -13.52 26.52
N ALA A 12 11.23 -14.28 25.81
CA ALA A 12 11.41 -14.49 24.40
C ALA A 12 11.24 -13.11 23.74
N THR A 13 12.37 -12.55 23.29
CA THR A 13 12.38 -11.38 22.43
C THR A 13 11.73 -11.82 21.13
N VAL A 14 10.44 -11.59 20.99
CA VAL A 14 9.75 -11.66 19.70
C VAL A 14 10.29 -10.47 18.92
N ALA A 15 11.37 -10.72 18.17
CA ALA A 15 11.74 -9.86 17.07
C ALA A 15 10.58 -9.94 16.07
N LEU A 16 9.61 -9.07 16.21
CA LEU A 16 8.58 -8.83 15.21
C LEU A 16 9.34 -8.36 13.97
N GLY A 17 9.62 -9.31 13.08
CA GLY A 17 10.08 -9.00 11.73
C GLY A 17 9.01 -8.19 11.04
N VAL A 18 9.13 -6.87 11.08
CA VAL A 18 8.22 -5.92 10.43
C VAL A 18 8.26 -6.09 8.90
N GLY A 19 9.20 -6.89 8.38
CA GLY A 19 9.39 -7.15 6.95
C GLY A 19 8.41 -8.13 6.30
N GLY A 20 7.47 -8.75 7.03
CA GLY A 20 6.57 -9.78 6.47
C GLY A 20 5.15 -9.31 6.11
N CYS A 21 4.77 -8.09 6.42
CA CYS A 21 3.39 -7.63 6.27
C CYS A 21 3.07 -7.00 4.90
N LEU A 22 4.09 -6.54 4.16
CA LEU A 22 3.92 -5.95 2.84
C LEU A 22 4.72 -6.72 1.80
N PRO A 23 4.22 -6.83 0.54
CA PRO A 23 5.04 -7.27 -0.59
C PRO A 23 6.25 -6.35 -0.75
N ALA A 24 7.36 -6.89 -1.28
CA ALA A 24 8.54 -6.09 -1.59
C ALA A 24 8.18 -5.00 -2.61
N PRO A 25 8.42 -3.72 -2.33
CA PRO A 25 8.11 -2.63 -3.24
C PRO A 25 9.02 -2.67 -4.47
N VAL A 26 8.44 -2.44 -5.65
CA VAL A 26 9.16 -2.49 -6.94
C VAL A 26 9.04 -1.20 -7.73
N THR A 27 8.35 -0.21 -7.18
CA THR A 27 8.25 1.14 -7.75
C THR A 27 8.76 2.19 -6.77
N GLN A 28 9.11 3.36 -7.27
CA GLN A 28 9.54 4.48 -6.43
C GLN A 28 8.43 4.93 -5.47
N GLU A 29 7.19 4.95 -5.95
CA GLU A 29 5.99 5.30 -5.20
C GLU A 29 5.73 4.28 -4.09
N ALA A 30 5.86 2.98 -4.42
CA ALA A 30 5.70 1.90 -3.44
C ALA A 30 6.75 1.97 -2.30
N ARG A 31 7.98 2.40 -2.59
CA ARG A 31 8.98 2.60 -1.54
C ARG A 31 8.60 3.73 -0.61
N ALA A 32 8.14 4.87 -1.14
CA ALA A 32 7.67 5.98 -0.31
C ALA A 32 6.49 5.57 0.59
N ILE A 33 5.59 4.72 0.09
CA ILE A 33 4.48 4.15 0.87
C ILE A 33 5.01 3.17 1.92
N ALA A 34 5.95 2.29 1.57
CA ALA A 34 6.54 1.32 2.50
C ALA A 34 7.29 2.01 3.65
N ASP A 35 8.03 3.09 3.36
CA ASP A 35 8.74 3.88 4.37
C ASP A 35 7.75 4.53 5.37
N LEU A 36 6.67 5.14 4.85
CA LEU A 36 5.61 5.70 5.70
C LEU A 36 4.96 4.61 6.55
N TYR A 37 4.67 3.45 5.95
CA TYR A 37 4.10 2.31 6.67
C TYR A 37 5.02 1.81 7.79
N ALA A 38 6.33 1.74 7.56
CA ALA A 38 7.30 1.35 8.58
C ALA A 38 7.31 2.32 9.79
N ILE A 39 7.21 3.63 9.53
CA ILE A 39 7.09 4.65 10.58
C ILE A 39 5.80 4.44 11.40
N LEU A 40 4.66 4.26 10.70
CA LEU A 40 3.36 4.05 11.35
C LEU A 40 3.34 2.77 12.19
N MET A 41 3.89 1.67 11.67
CA MET A 41 3.98 0.40 12.39
C MET A 41 4.93 0.47 13.59
N GLY A 42 6.06 1.17 13.45
CA GLY A 42 6.97 1.42 14.57
C GLY A 42 6.30 2.20 15.70
N LEU A 43 5.58 3.26 15.37
CA LEU A 43 4.82 4.04 16.36
C LEU A 43 3.71 3.21 17.00
N ALA A 44 2.95 2.45 16.22
CA ALA A 44 1.91 1.56 16.73
C ALA A 44 2.48 0.50 17.69
N ALA A 45 3.65 -0.06 17.39
CA ALA A 45 4.34 -0.99 18.26
C ALA A 45 4.77 -0.34 19.60
N ILE A 46 5.30 0.89 19.55
CA ILE A 46 5.66 1.65 20.77
C ILE A 46 4.41 1.87 21.64
N VAL A 47 3.32 2.34 21.05
CA VAL A 47 2.05 2.55 21.78
C VAL A 47 1.53 1.24 22.37
N ALA A 48 1.54 0.16 21.60
CA ALA A 48 1.12 -1.16 22.08
C ALA A 48 1.96 -1.64 23.26
N VAL A 49 3.28 -1.48 23.22
CA VAL A 49 4.19 -1.85 24.32
C VAL A 49 3.89 -1.01 25.58
N ILE A 50 3.68 0.29 25.42
CA ILE A 50 3.33 1.17 26.54
C ILE A 50 2.00 0.75 27.17
N VAL A 51 0.96 0.59 26.36
CA VAL A 51 -0.39 0.25 26.87
C VAL A 51 -0.42 -1.12 27.52
N LEU A 52 0.14 -2.14 26.86
CA LEU A 52 0.19 -3.50 27.41
C LEU A 52 1.08 -3.58 28.65
N GLY A 53 2.20 -2.86 28.65
CA GLY A 53 3.09 -2.76 29.81
C GLY A 53 2.42 -2.13 31.02
N LEU A 54 1.76 -0.98 30.82
CA LEU A 54 0.99 -0.31 31.89
C LEU A 54 -0.17 -1.18 32.39
N ALA A 55 -0.94 -1.79 31.48
CA ALA A 55 -2.04 -2.68 31.84
C ALA A 55 -1.54 -3.87 32.68
N THR A 56 -0.46 -4.51 32.23
CA THR A 56 0.17 -5.62 32.96
C THR A 56 0.66 -5.16 34.36
N PHE A 57 1.34 -4.02 34.41
CA PHE A 57 1.79 -3.43 35.67
C PHE A 57 0.63 -3.19 36.63
N MET A 58 -0.46 -2.58 36.15
CA MET A 58 -1.64 -2.30 36.98
C MET A 58 -2.29 -3.60 37.51
N ILE A 59 -2.48 -4.62 36.64
CA ILE A 59 -3.04 -5.91 37.04
C ILE A 59 -2.18 -6.58 38.10
N LEU A 60 -0.86 -6.57 37.94
CA LEU A 60 0.04 -7.23 38.89
C LEU A 60 0.19 -6.44 40.22
N ARG A 61 0.26 -5.12 40.12
CA ARG A 61 0.53 -4.24 41.28
C ARG A 61 -0.70 -3.99 42.14
N TYR A 62 -1.87 -3.81 41.50
CA TYR A 62 -3.11 -3.41 42.20
C TYR A 62 -4.13 -4.54 42.31
N ARG A 63 -3.75 -5.80 42.04
CA ARG A 63 -4.65 -6.93 42.29
C ARG A 63 -5.07 -7.00 43.72
N ARG A 64 -6.36 -7.25 43.99
CA ARG A 64 -6.92 -7.37 45.35
C ARG A 64 -6.23 -8.44 46.17
N ARG A 65 -5.77 -8.11 47.38
CA ARG A 65 -5.04 -9.01 48.27
C ARG A 65 -5.76 -9.27 49.61
N GLY A 66 -7.09 -9.09 49.62
CA GLY A 66 -7.91 -9.33 50.84
C GLY A 66 -8.03 -8.11 51.77
N ASP A 67 -7.54 -6.95 51.39
CA ASP A 67 -7.75 -5.69 52.12
C ASP A 67 -9.00 -5.01 51.54
N ASP A 68 -9.98 -4.70 52.43
CA ASP A 68 -11.24 -4.04 52.06
C ASP A 68 -11.21 -2.52 52.26
N THR A 69 -10.04 -1.93 52.53
CA THR A 69 -9.89 -0.49 52.61
C THR A 69 -10.06 0.16 51.25
N LEU A 70 -10.82 1.23 51.17
CA LEU A 70 -10.96 2.03 49.97
C LEU A 70 -9.65 2.77 49.66
N PRO A 71 -9.14 2.73 48.42
CA PRO A 71 -7.96 3.49 48.07
C PRO A 71 -8.22 5.00 48.13
N PRO A 72 -7.17 5.83 48.22
CA PRO A 72 -7.32 7.30 48.15
C PRO A 72 -8.10 7.71 46.88
N GLN A 73 -9.04 8.63 47.07
CA GLN A 73 -9.89 9.13 45.95
C GLN A 73 -9.28 10.43 45.41
N ASP A 74 -8.33 10.30 44.48
CA ASP A 74 -7.73 11.44 43.78
C ASP A 74 -8.59 11.83 42.58
N HIS A 75 -8.93 13.13 42.47
CA HIS A 75 -9.87 13.64 41.48
C HIS A 75 -9.23 14.11 40.16
N GLY A 76 -7.93 14.02 40.01
CA GLY A 76 -7.22 14.36 38.77
C GLY A 76 -5.87 15.03 39.00
N ASN A 77 -5.10 15.12 37.91
CA ASN A 77 -3.81 15.80 37.90
C ASN A 77 -3.62 16.52 36.56
N LEU A 78 -3.75 17.84 36.56
CA LEU A 78 -3.69 18.66 35.35
C LEU A 78 -2.41 18.41 34.50
N ARG A 79 -1.29 18.09 35.15
CA ARG A 79 -0.03 17.80 34.42
C ARG A 79 -0.13 16.51 33.63
N PHE A 80 -0.67 15.44 34.21
CA PHE A 80 -0.90 14.19 33.48
C PHE A 80 -1.95 14.37 32.39
N GLU A 81 -3.02 15.12 32.64
CA GLU A 81 -4.06 15.43 31.67
C GLU A 81 -3.48 16.18 30.48
N ALA A 82 -2.63 17.18 30.72
CA ALA A 82 -1.93 17.89 29.63
C ALA A 82 -1.01 16.96 28.83
N VAL A 83 -0.25 16.07 29.49
CA VAL A 83 0.69 15.17 28.81
C VAL A 83 -0.03 14.20 27.88
N TRP A 84 -1.07 13.50 28.37
CA TRP A 84 -1.78 12.52 27.53
C TRP A 84 -2.69 13.15 26.48
N THR A 85 -2.95 14.46 26.54
CA THR A 85 -3.66 15.20 25.50
C THR A 85 -2.71 15.76 24.47
N VAL A 86 -1.64 16.43 24.89
CA VAL A 86 -0.71 17.14 23.99
C VAL A 86 0.12 16.17 23.15
N ILE A 87 0.64 15.08 23.74
CA ILE A 87 1.45 14.11 23.01
C ILE A 87 0.70 13.48 21.82
N PRO A 88 -0.52 12.94 21.98
CA PRO A 88 -1.30 12.43 20.85
C PRO A 88 -1.61 13.49 19.79
N ILE A 89 -1.93 14.73 20.19
CA ILE A 89 -2.17 15.82 19.24
C ILE A 89 -0.94 16.09 18.38
N ILE A 90 0.24 16.22 18.99
CA ILE A 90 1.49 16.41 18.25
C ILE A 90 1.74 15.22 17.32
N THR A 91 1.55 14.00 17.81
CA THR A 91 1.71 12.78 17.02
C THR A 91 0.81 12.79 15.77
N ILE A 92 -0.47 13.14 15.93
CA ILE A 92 -1.41 13.22 14.79
C ILE A 92 -0.97 14.28 13.79
N VAL A 93 -0.54 15.46 14.24
CA VAL A 93 -0.06 16.52 13.35
C VAL A 93 1.18 16.08 12.56
N VAL A 94 2.15 15.44 13.22
CA VAL A 94 3.34 14.90 12.54
C VAL A 94 2.95 13.84 11.50
N LEU A 95 2.07 12.90 11.86
CA LEU A 95 1.61 11.86 10.94
C LEU A 95 0.84 12.45 9.75
N LEU A 96 0.03 13.47 9.98
CA LEU A 96 -0.68 14.18 8.92
C LEU A 96 0.31 14.80 7.92
N VAL A 97 1.34 15.52 8.41
CA VAL A 97 2.37 16.11 7.55
C VAL A 97 3.11 15.04 6.75
N LEU A 98 3.54 13.95 7.39
CA LEU A 98 4.21 12.84 6.71
C LEU A 98 3.32 12.20 5.65
N THR A 99 2.04 11.98 5.95
CA THR A 99 1.09 11.40 5.00
C THR A 99 0.86 12.31 3.80
N VAL A 100 0.62 13.61 4.02
CA VAL A 100 0.41 14.57 2.93
C VAL A 100 1.65 14.70 2.05
N THR A 101 2.85 14.78 2.64
CA THR A 101 4.10 14.86 1.86
C THR A 101 4.38 13.58 1.06
N THR A 102 4.04 12.41 1.60
CA THR A 102 4.14 11.14 0.88
C THR A 102 3.14 11.08 -0.27
N LEU A 103 1.88 11.47 -0.04
CA LEU A 103 0.85 11.52 -1.08
C LEU A 103 1.28 12.42 -2.24
N GLN A 104 1.79 13.62 -1.94
CA GLN A 104 2.30 14.54 -2.96
C GLN A 104 3.44 13.93 -3.79
N ARG A 105 4.33 13.15 -3.18
CA ARG A 105 5.41 12.45 -3.91
C ARG A 105 4.86 11.35 -4.82
N VAL A 106 3.88 10.59 -4.35
CA VAL A 106 3.25 9.49 -5.12
C VAL A 106 2.48 10.04 -6.32
N ASP A 107 1.84 11.20 -6.20
CA ASP A 107 1.05 11.82 -7.27
C ASP A 107 1.90 12.72 -8.20
N ALA A 108 3.11 13.11 -7.80
CA ALA A 108 3.99 14.03 -8.56
C ALA A 108 4.41 13.50 -9.94
N VAL A 109 4.41 12.19 -10.17
CA VAL A 109 4.74 11.58 -11.47
C VAL A 109 3.77 12.05 -12.57
N VAL A 110 2.54 12.39 -12.21
CA VAL A 110 1.50 12.86 -13.16
C VAL A 110 1.62 14.36 -13.39
N ASP A 111 1.88 15.12 -12.33
CA ASP A 111 1.85 16.61 -12.36
C ASP A 111 3.06 17.20 -13.07
N GLY A 112 4.19 16.49 -13.11
CA GLY A 112 5.46 16.99 -13.64
C GLY A 112 5.60 16.94 -15.17
N GLY A 113 4.66 16.36 -15.91
CA GLY A 113 4.77 16.19 -17.38
C GLY A 113 5.98 15.34 -17.82
N SER A 114 6.62 14.64 -16.89
CA SER A 114 7.84 13.85 -17.10
C SER A 114 7.59 12.43 -17.61
N ALA A 115 6.32 12.05 -17.79
CA ALA A 115 5.96 10.71 -18.25
C ALA A 115 6.49 10.46 -19.67
N GLN A 116 7.37 9.46 -19.78
CA GLN A 116 7.98 9.07 -21.05
C GLN A 116 7.12 8.04 -21.81
N VAL A 117 6.26 7.32 -21.09
CA VAL A 117 5.32 6.34 -21.65
C VAL A 117 3.92 6.66 -21.16
N LYS A 118 2.96 6.75 -22.11
CA LYS A 118 1.55 6.94 -21.80
C LYS A 118 0.78 5.67 -22.14
N VAL A 119 -0.10 5.27 -21.23
CA VAL A 119 -0.95 4.10 -21.41
C VAL A 119 -2.38 4.43 -21.01
N ASP A 120 -3.31 4.19 -21.91
CA ASP A 120 -4.73 4.22 -21.58
C ASP A 120 -5.18 2.82 -21.15
N VAL A 121 -5.67 2.71 -19.93
CA VAL A 121 -6.14 1.47 -19.34
C VAL A 121 -7.65 1.51 -19.20
N GLN A 122 -8.32 0.55 -19.83
CA GLN A 122 -9.77 0.39 -19.73
C GLN A 122 -10.10 -0.94 -19.05
N ALA A 123 -10.90 -0.88 -17.99
CA ALA A 123 -11.43 -2.06 -17.31
C ALA A 123 -12.88 -2.31 -17.75
N PHE A 124 -13.24 -3.59 -17.95
CA PHE A 124 -14.59 -4.03 -18.32
C PHE A 124 -14.88 -5.44 -17.75
N ARG A 125 -16.07 -5.90 -17.77
CA ARG A 125 -16.48 -7.25 -17.27
C ARG A 125 -16.19 -8.35 -18.29
N TRP A 126 -15.20 -9.21 -18.07
CA TRP A 126 -14.19 -9.25 -17.01
C TRP A 126 -12.82 -9.35 -17.66
N GLY A 127 -12.24 -8.22 -17.94
CA GLY A 127 -10.96 -8.11 -18.62
C GLY A 127 -10.39 -6.69 -18.56
N TRP A 128 -9.26 -6.54 -19.20
CA TRP A 128 -8.51 -5.31 -19.30
C TRP A 128 -8.09 -5.04 -20.74
N ARG A 129 -8.01 -3.76 -21.08
CA ARG A 129 -7.47 -3.26 -22.34
C ARG A 129 -6.38 -2.24 -22.01
N PHE A 130 -5.22 -2.42 -22.64
CA PHE A 130 -4.08 -1.51 -22.54
C PHE A 130 -3.79 -0.94 -23.92
N ALA A 131 -3.92 0.37 -24.07
CA ALA A 131 -3.61 1.07 -25.30
C ALA A 131 -2.41 2.00 -25.08
N TYR A 132 -1.49 2.00 -26.04
CA TYR A 132 -0.35 2.92 -26.09
C TYR A 132 -0.63 3.93 -27.21
N PRO A 133 -1.23 5.10 -26.88
CA PRO A 133 -1.76 6.01 -27.90
C PRO A 133 -0.66 6.54 -28.83
N ASP A 134 0.52 6.85 -28.30
CA ASP A 134 1.63 7.41 -29.07
C ASP A 134 2.22 6.39 -30.08
N GLN A 135 2.01 5.08 -29.87
CA GLN A 135 2.53 3.99 -30.71
C GLN A 135 1.44 3.26 -31.53
N GLY A 136 0.18 3.53 -31.27
CA GLY A 136 -0.96 2.88 -31.91
C GLY A 136 -1.07 1.38 -31.59
N ILE A 137 -0.62 0.96 -30.39
CA ILE A 137 -0.64 -0.43 -29.93
C ILE A 137 -1.86 -0.62 -29.03
N LEU A 138 -2.53 -1.77 -29.19
CA LEU A 138 -3.65 -2.20 -28.37
C LEU A 138 -3.46 -3.65 -27.94
N VAL A 139 -3.44 -3.88 -26.63
CA VAL A 139 -3.41 -5.21 -26.01
C VAL A 139 -4.66 -5.39 -25.18
N GLU A 140 -5.46 -6.41 -25.51
CA GLU A 140 -6.69 -6.73 -24.79
C GLU A 140 -6.70 -8.19 -24.38
N GLY A 141 -7.20 -8.46 -23.19
CA GLY A 141 -7.34 -9.83 -22.69
C GLY A 141 -8.45 -9.95 -21.66
N VAL A 142 -9.04 -11.13 -21.67
CA VAL A 142 -10.03 -11.58 -20.73
C VAL A 142 -9.50 -12.78 -19.94
N THR A 143 -10.28 -13.24 -18.94
CA THR A 143 -9.93 -14.44 -18.16
C THR A 143 -9.57 -15.63 -19.09
N PRO A 144 -8.68 -16.59 -18.67
CA PRO A 144 -8.07 -16.70 -17.33
C PRO A 144 -6.73 -15.96 -17.19
N ASP A 145 -6.02 -15.64 -18.27
CA ASP A 145 -4.63 -15.18 -18.19
C ASP A 145 -4.52 -13.65 -18.13
N GLY A 146 -5.51 -12.94 -18.69
CA GLY A 146 -5.50 -11.48 -18.78
C GLY A 146 -4.44 -10.95 -19.79
N PRO A 147 -4.43 -9.64 -20.06
CA PRO A 147 -3.43 -9.01 -20.91
C PRO A 147 -2.15 -8.66 -20.15
N GLU A 148 -1.09 -8.44 -20.91
CA GLU A 148 0.20 -7.98 -20.39
C GLU A 148 0.40 -6.48 -20.68
N LEU A 149 0.67 -5.70 -19.62
CA LEU A 149 1.12 -4.32 -19.70
C LEU A 149 2.65 -4.32 -19.67
N VAL A 150 3.29 -3.96 -20.78
CA VAL A 150 4.75 -3.89 -20.88
C VAL A 150 5.23 -2.46 -20.65
N VAL A 151 6.20 -2.27 -19.77
CA VAL A 151 6.72 -0.94 -19.41
C VAL A 151 8.24 -0.95 -19.30
N PRO A 152 8.94 0.16 -19.62
CA PRO A 152 10.37 0.25 -19.41
C PRO A 152 10.72 0.44 -17.94
N VAL A 153 11.82 -0.15 -17.50
CA VAL A 153 12.39 0.05 -16.14
C VAL A 153 13.02 1.43 -16.04
N GLY A 154 12.81 2.09 -14.91
CA GLY A 154 13.43 3.38 -14.58
C GLY A 154 12.77 4.60 -15.22
N GLU A 155 11.73 4.39 -16.03
CA GLU A 155 11.03 5.48 -16.71
C GLU A 155 9.61 5.68 -16.16
N ALA A 156 9.18 6.93 -16.10
CA ALA A 156 7.86 7.30 -15.62
C ALA A 156 6.79 6.88 -16.63
N VAL A 157 5.82 6.12 -16.16
CA VAL A 157 4.64 5.68 -16.92
C VAL A 157 3.42 6.44 -16.42
N GLN A 158 2.72 7.12 -17.33
CA GLN A 158 1.43 7.74 -17.04
C GLN A 158 0.31 6.82 -17.47
N VAL A 159 -0.62 6.55 -16.58
CA VAL A 159 -1.81 5.76 -16.85
C VAL A 159 -3.05 6.64 -16.80
N THR A 160 -3.86 6.58 -17.87
CA THR A 160 -5.24 7.08 -17.86
C THR A 160 -6.18 5.90 -17.68
N LEU A 161 -6.76 5.76 -16.50
CA LEU A 161 -7.60 4.64 -16.13
C LEU A 161 -9.08 4.98 -16.25
N THR A 162 -9.85 4.12 -16.93
CA THR A 162 -11.30 4.27 -17.12
C THR A 162 -12.03 2.95 -16.89
N GLY A 163 -13.27 3.02 -16.42
CA GLY A 163 -14.20 1.88 -16.35
C GLY A 163 -15.21 1.97 -17.50
N ASN A 164 -15.49 0.84 -18.16
CA ASN A 164 -16.44 0.81 -19.28
C ASN A 164 -17.89 0.51 -18.85
N ASP A 165 -18.08 -0.20 -17.74
CA ASP A 165 -19.40 -0.71 -17.33
C ASP A 165 -19.70 -0.50 -15.84
N VAL A 166 -18.92 -1.08 -14.93
CA VAL A 166 -19.02 -0.92 -13.48
C VAL A 166 -17.69 -0.43 -12.92
N VAL A 167 -17.62 -0.17 -11.63
CA VAL A 167 -16.35 0.16 -10.98
C VAL A 167 -15.46 -1.08 -10.92
N HIS A 168 -14.21 -0.92 -11.34
CA HIS A 168 -13.11 -1.87 -11.18
C HIS A 168 -11.95 -1.18 -10.46
N SER A 169 -10.87 -1.89 -10.14
CA SER A 169 -9.68 -1.25 -9.60
C SER A 169 -8.41 -1.91 -10.11
N PHE A 170 -7.50 -1.10 -10.65
CA PHE A 170 -6.16 -1.51 -11.03
C PHE A 170 -5.32 -1.70 -9.77
N PHE A 171 -4.84 -2.92 -9.52
CA PHE A 171 -4.05 -3.25 -8.34
C PHE A 171 -2.93 -4.23 -8.67
N VAL A 172 -1.71 -3.83 -8.41
CA VAL A 172 -0.53 -4.69 -8.40
C VAL A 172 0.00 -4.70 -6.97
N PRO A 173 0.02 -5.84 -6.27
CA PRO A 173 0.39 -5.88 -4.84
C PRO A 173 1.73 -5.23 -4.53
N GLN A 174 2.74 -5.41 -5.38
CA GLN A 174 4.09 -4.85 -5.20
C GLN A 174 4.16 -3.32 -5.45
N PHE A 175 3.11 -2.71 -6.00
CA PHE A 175 3.00 -1.25 -6.17
C PHE A 175 2.48 -0.55 -4.91
N LEU A 176 1.90 -1.32 -3.98
CA LEU A 176 1.37 -0.87 -2.68
C LEU A 176 0.27 0.18 -2.77
N PHE A 177 -0.31 0.39 -3.94
CA PHE A 177 -1.49 1.23 -4.13
C PHE A 177 -2.48 0.58 -5.10
N LYS A 178 -3.73 0.99 -5.03
CA LYS A 178 -4.76 0.70 -6.03
C LYS A 178 -5.32 2.00 -6.59
N ARG A 179 -5.84 1.94 -7.83
CA ARG A 179 -6.55 3.05 -8.47
C ARG A 179 -7.86 2.55 -9.08
N ASP A 180 -8.95 3.22 -8.78
CA ASP A 180 -10.26 2.79 -9.20
C ASP A 180 -10.57 3.25 -10.63
N ALA A 181 -11.06 2.32 -11.45
CA ALA A 181 -11.57 2.53 -12.79
C ALA A 181 -13.07 2.79 -12.72
N ILE A 182 -13.46 4.06 -12.70
CA ILE A 182 -14.85 4.50 -12.49
C ILE A 182 -15.47 4.85 -13.83
N PRO A 183 -16.65 4.31 -14.20
CA PRO A 183 -17.34 4.68 -15.41
C PRO A 183 -17.61 6.20 -15.51
N GLY A 184 -17.32 6.77 -16.68
CA GLY A 184 -17.50 8.20 -16.94
C GLY A 184 -16.44 9.11 -16.30
N ARG A 185 -15.45 8.56 -15.59
CA ARG A 185 -14.35 9.31 -14.96
C ARG A 185 -13.00 8.85 -15.47
N ARG A 186 -12.15 9.79 -15.86
CA ARG A 186 -10.72 9.53 -16.14
C ARG A 186 -9.94 9.68 -14.85
N ASN A 187 -9.30 8.60 -14.41
CA ASN A 187 -8.40 8.61 -13.26
C ASN A 187 -6.96 8.55 -13.77
N VAL A 188 -6.20 9.64 -13.62
CA VAL A 188 -4.84 9.73 -14.13
C VAL A 188 -3.86 9.55 -12.96
N PHE A 189 -2.90 8.65 -13.11
CA PHE A 189 -1.85 8.40 -12.13
C PHE A 189 -0.57 7.96 -12.84
N GLY A 190 0.54 7.96 -12.13
CA GLY A 190 1.81 7.50 -12.66
C GLY A 190 2.53 6.55 -11.72
N PHE A 191 3.50 5.83 -12.26
CA PHE A 191 4.43 5.01 -11.51
C PHE A 191 5.74 4.82 -12.27
N THR A 192 6.81 4.54 -11.53
CA THR A 192 8.13 4.21 -12.09
C THR A 192 8.59 2.87 -11.51
N VAL A 193 8.59 1.82 -12.36
CA VAL A 193 9.12 0.50 -11.97
C VAL A 193 10.63 0.53 -12.04
N ASP A 194 11.31 0.22 -10.95
CA ASP A 194 12.77 0.27 -10.86
C ASP A 194 13.46 -1.11 -10.82
N THR A 195 12.68 -2.16 -10.81
CA THR A 195 13.16 -3.55 -10.85
C THR A 195 12.55 -4.28 -12.02
N ALA A 196 13.38 -4.83 -12.92
CA ALA A 196 12.89 -5.66 -14.02
C ALA A 196 12.22 -6.93 -13.50
N GLY A 197 11.12 -7.33 -14.15
CA GLY A 197 10.37 -8.52 -13.72
C GLY A 197 8.93 -8.52 -14.24
N THR A 198 8.21 -9.58 -13.88
CA THR A 198 6.78 -9.73 -14.17
C THR A 198 5.98 -9.72 -12.88
N TYR A 199 5.05 -8.79 -12.79
CA TYR A 199 4.25 -8.53 -11.60
C TYR A 199 2.79 -8.81 -11.89
N ARG A 200 2.18 -9.68 -11.08
CA ARG A 200 0.77 -10.01 -11.24
C ARG A 200 -0.11 -8.89 -10.72
N GLY A 201 -1.02 -8.42 -11.57
CA GLY A 201 -2.09 -7.50 -11.22
C GLY A 201 -3.45 -8.19 -11.18
N GLN A 202 -4.41 -7.55 -10.55
CA GLN A 202 -5.77 -8.04 -10.41
C GLN A 202 -6.76 -6.90 -10.21
N CYS A 203 -8.04 -7.18 -10.45
CA CYS A 203 -9.10 -6.27 -10.05
C CYS A 203 -9.24 -6.28 -8.52
N ALA A 204 -9.33 -5.10 -7.92
CA ALA A 204 -9.44 -4.91 -6.47
C ALA A 204 -10.69 -4.12 -6.05
N GLU A 205 -11.74 -4.08 -6.93
CA GLU A 205 -13.06 -3.55 -6.61
C GLU A 205 -14.12 -4.52 -7.14
N PHE A 206 -15.09 -4.91 -6.29
CA PHE A 206 -16.04 -5.95 -6.66
C PHE A 206 -16.89 -5.56 -7.88
N CYS A 207 -16.74 -6.31 -8.98
CA CYS A 207 -17.34 -6.04 -10.27
C CYS A 207 -18.27 -7.15 -10.79
N GLY A 208 -18.65 -8.12 -9.94
CA GLY A 208 -19.57 -9.20 -10.27
C GLY A 208 -18.91 -10.59 -10.22
N VAL A 209 -19.56 -11.60 -10.81
CA VAL A 209 -19.19 -13.03 -10.69
C VAL A 209 -17.79 -13.37 -11.22
N GLY A 210 -17.28 -12.61 -12.17
CA GLY A 210 -15.92 -12.79 -12.73
C GLY A 210 -14.82 -12.00 -12.01
N HIS A 211 -15.13 -11.30 -10.92
CA HIS A 211 -14.19 -10.42 -10.20
C HIS A 211 -12.85 -11.10 -9.85
N SER A 212 -12.89 -12.29 -9.28
CA SER A 212 -11.68 -13.05 -8.90
C SER A 212 -10.91 -13.64 -10.08
N LYS A 213 -11.46 -13.56 -11.28
CA LYS A 213 -10.91 -14.11 -12.52
C LYS A 213 -10.55 -13.02 -13.53
N MET A 214 -10.20 -11.85 -13.08
CA MET A 214 -9.85 -10.67 -13.88
C MET A 214 -8.40 -10.23 -13.60
N PRO A 215 -7.40 -11.11 -13.88
CA PRO A 215 -6.00 -10.78 -13.71
C PRO A 215 -5.48 -9.96 -14.89
N PHE A 216 -4.29 -9.41 -14.69
CA PHE A 216 -3.39 -8.91 -15.71
C PHE A 216 -1.95 -9.05 -15.21
N THR A 217 -0.97 -8.78 -16.07
CA THR A 217 0.42 -8.73 -15.67
C THR A 217 1.05 -7.40 -16.06
N VAL A 218 2.01 -6.94 -15.27
CA VAL A 218 2.89 -5.83 -15.62
C VAL A 218 4.28 -6.42 -15.82
N ARG A 219 4.79 -6.34 -17.05
CA ARG A 219 6.16 -6.77 -17.37
C ARG A 219 7.05 -5.55 -17.53
N ALA A 220 7.95 -5.36 -16.58
CA ALA A 220 8.94 -4.29 -16.57
C ALA A 220 10.25 -4.80 -17.17
N VAL A 221 10.70 -4.17 -18.26
CA VAL A 221 11.85 -4.60 -19.06
C VAL A 221 12.84 -3.48 -19.30
N PRO A 222 14.12 -3.78 -19.61
CA PRO A 222 15.07 -2.77 -20.06
C PRO A 222 14.56 -2.02 -21.30
N ARG A 223 14.96 -0.77 -21.48
CA ARG A 223 14.49 0.10 -22.57
C ARG A 223 14.65 -0.56 -23.96
N ALA A 224 15.76 -1.19 -24.23
CA ALA A 224 16.00 -1.85 -25.53
C ALA A 224 15.01 -3.00 -25.82
N GLU A 225 14.62 -3.76 -24.77
CA GLU A 225 13.60 -4.81 -24.89
C GLU A 225 12.21 -4.22 -25.07
N PHE A 226 11.92 -3.11 -24.39
CA PHE A 226 10.66 -2.38 -24.58
C PHE A 226 10.53 -1.86 -26.01
N ASP A 227 11.58 -1.25 -26.57
CA ASP A 227 11.58 -0.78 -27.97
C ASP A 227 11.41 -1.93 -28.96
N ALA A 228 12.05 -3.08 -28.73
CA ALA A 228 11.87 -4.28 -29.53
C ALA A 228 10.43 -4.81 -29.45
N TRP A 229 9.82 -4.80 -28.25
CA TRP A 229 8.44 -5.18 -28.07
C TRP A 229 7.48 -4.21 -28.79
N LEU A 230 7.71 -2.89 -28.71
CA LEU A 230 6.90 -1.88 -29.44
C LEU A 230 6.94 -2.11 -30.96
N ALA A 231 8.08 -2.54 -31.50
CA ALA A 231 8.23 -2.81 -32.92
C ALA A 231 7.48 -4.09 -33.37
N ALA A 232 7.34 -5.08 -32.49
CA ALA A 232 6.73 -6.38 -32.77
C ALA A 232 5.24 -6.46 -32.35
N ALA A 233 4.78 -5.56 -31.47
CA ALA A 233 3.44 -5.60 -30.91
C ALA A 233 2.34 -5.37 -31.98
N PRO A 234 1.17 -6.00 -31.83
CA PRO A 234 0.07 -5.84 -32.76
C PRO A 234 -0.46 -4.40 -32.74
N ARG A 235 -0.51 -3.78 -33.91
CA ARG A 235 -1.13 -2.46 -34.05
C ARG A 235 -2.64 -2.66 -34.17
N GLY A 236 -3.38 -2.17 -33.17
CA GLY A 236 -4.84 -2.18 -33.17
C GLY A 236 -5.39 -0.83 -33.61
N SER A 237 -6.49 -0.82 -34.35
CA SER A 237 -7.23 0.42 -34.52
C SER A 237 -7.76 0.86 -33.15
N GLN A 238 -7.44 2.07 -32.71
CA GLN A 238 -8.10 2.68 -31.58
C GLN A 238 -9.58 2.77 -31.94
N ALA A 239 -10.42 1.95 -31.31
CA ALA A 239 -11.85 2.19 -31.35
C ALA A 239 -12.14 3.40 -30.47
N PRO A 240 -13.03 4.32 -30.88
CA PRO A 240 -13.35 5.55 -30.18
C PRO A 240 -13.90 5.35 -28.78
#